data_3b52083308bfe2ae59ae2930a50e2eba
#
_entry.id   3b52083308bfe2ae59ae2930a50e2eba
#
_cell.length_a   1.000
_cell.length_b   1.000
_cell.length_c   1.000
_cell.angle_alpha   90.00
_cell.angle_beta   90.00
_cell.angle_gamma   90.00
#
_symmetry.space_group_name_H-M   'P 1'
#
loop_
_entity.id
_entity.type
_entity.pdbx_description
1 polymer ?
#
loop_
_entity_poly.entity_id
_entity_poly.type
_entity_poly.pdbx_seq_one_letter_code
_entity_poly.pdbx_strand_id
1 'polypeptide(L)'
;QVVANPYVIILGNPETASSRLNLAQGINSLATTLAPLAGGFLILGNYNSPKEAAAAVEGPYVCLAIFAFLIAIVFFFLKLPKVLETDGMKVKGNVLKFRQLRLGAIALMLYVGAEVAIGSFIVNFLGEANIAGFAEKKAATYIPLYWGGLMIGRFLGAAILQKASAQKVLCFSALASVVLLAVTILTDGYVAMWAMLAVGLFNSIMWSNIFTLAV
;
A
#
# COMPACT_ATOMS: atom_id res chain seq x y z
N GLN A 1 4.32 -4.23 10.93
CA GLN A 1 3.53 -4.94 9.89
C GLN A 1 3.78 -6.45 9.89
N VAL A 2 5.00 -6.92 10.17
CA VAL A 2 5.35 -8.37 10.15
C VAL A 2 4.49 -9.20 11.11
N VAL A 3 4.15 -8.66 12.27
CA VAL A 3 3.29 -9.35 13.26
C VAL A 3 1.81 -9.01 13.06
N ALA A 4 1.50 -7.75 12.75
CA ALA A 4 0.12 -7.27 12.66
C ALA A 4 -0.65 -7.87 11.48
N ASN A 5 -0.01 -8.04 10.31
CA ASN A 5 -0.70 -8.58 9.14
C ASN A 5 -1.13 -10.05 9.31
N PRO A 6 -0.25 -10.99 9.74
CA PRO A 6 -0.68 -12.35 10.09
C PRO A 6 -1.76 -12.37 11.17
N TYR A 7 -1.64 -11.52 12.19
CA TYR A 7 -2.61 -11.44 13.27
C TYR A 7 -4.01 -11.04 12.75
N VAL A 8 -4.12 -10.04 11.88
CA VAL A 8 -5.38 -9.63 11.24
C VAL A 8 -5.99 -10.76 10.41
N ILE A 9 -5.17 -11.56 9.72
CA ILE A 9 -5.64 -12.70 8.92
C ILE A 9 -6.26 -13.78 9.80
N ILE A 10 -5.62 -14.10 10.93
CA ILE A 10 -6.04 -15.19 11.81
C ILE A 10 -7.28 -14.81 12.65
N LEU A 11 -7.49 -13.52 12.92
CA LEU A 11 -8.66 -13.03 13.65
C LEU A 11 -9.94 -13.18 12.81
N GLY A 12 -10.83 -14.08 13.18
CA GLY A 12 -12.17 -14.25 12.58
C GLY A 12 -12.23 -15.28 11.45
N ASN A 13 -13.28 -15.22 10.62
CA ASN A 13 -13.52 -16.24 9.59
C ASN A 13 -12.42 -16.25 8.52
N PRO A 14 -11.80 -17.41 8.20
CA PRO A 14 -10.82 -17.56 7.14
C PRO A 14 -11.28 -17.05 5.76
N GLU A 15 -12.55 -17.23 5.42
CA GLU A 15 -13.12 -16.80 4.13
C GLU A 15 -13.04 -15.28 3.91
N THR A 16 -13.06 -14.49 4.98
CA THR A 16 -13.00 -13.03 4.94
C THR A 16 -11.62 -12.47 5.31
N ALA A 17 -10.60 -13.31 5.41
CA ALA A 17 -9.25 -12.91 5.79
C ALA A 17 -8.66 -11.82 4.87
N SER A 18 -8.78 -12.01 3.54
CA SER A 18 -8.34 -11.03 2.55
C SER A 18 -9.09 -9.71 2.65
N SER A 19 -10.40 -9.74 2.93
CA SER A 19 -11.22 -8.54 3.13
C SER A 19 -10.72 -7.74 4.34
N ARG A 20 -10.51 -8.40 5.48
CA ARG A 20 -10.00 -7.74 6.71
C ARG A 20 -8.62 -7.13 6.50
N LEU A 21 -7.73 -7.86 5.84
CA LEU A 21 -6.39 -7.35 5.56
C LEU A 21 -6.44 -6.15 4.60
N ASN A 22 -7.28 -6.20 3.57
CA ASN A 22 -7.46 -5.06 2.67
C ASN A 22 -8.04 -3.83 3.40
N LEU A 23 -8.97 -4.02 4.31
CA LEU A 23 -9.51 -2.93 5.13
C LEU A 23 -8.41 -2.29 6.01
N ALA A 24 -7.61 -3.10 6.69
CA ALA A 24 -6.49 -2.63 7.49
C ALA A 24 -5.46 -1.87 6.64
N GLN A 25 -5.15 -2.38 5.46
CA GLN A 25 -4.25 -1.72 4.51
C GLN A 25 -4.87 -0.46 3.89
N GLY A 26 -6.20 -0.40 3.75
CA GLY A 26 -6.93 0.82 3.36
C GLY A 26 -6.74 1.96 4.36
N ILE A 27 -6.87 1.67 5.65
CA ILE A 27 -6.60 2.62 6.74
C ILE A 27 -5.13 3.06 6.73
N ASN A 28 -4.19 2.13 6.53
CA ASN A 28 -2.78 2.46 6.37
C ASN A 28 -2.54 3.40 5.16
N SER A 29 -3.24 3.17 4.04
CA SER A 29 -3.13 4.02 2.85
C SER A 29 -3.71 5.42 3.05
N LEU A 30 -4.74 5.56 3.87
CA LEU A 30 -5.25 6.86 4.26
C LEU A 30 -4.14 7.68 4.95
N ALA A 31 -3.41 7.06 5.87
CA ALA A 31 -2.28 7.71 6.54
C ALA A 31 -1.18 8.09 5.55
N THR A 32 -0.78 7.18 4.64
CA THR A 32 0.26 7.47 3.64
C THR A 32 -0.15 8.55 2.62
N THR A 33 -1.45 8.70 2.36
CA THR A 33 -1.99 9.76 1.49
C THR A 33 -2.03 11.11 2.20
N LEU A 34 -2.41 11.12 3.48
CA LEU A 34 -2.54 12.36 4.27
C LEU A 34 -1.19 12.86 4.82
N ALA A 35 -0.24 11.96 5.10
CA ALA A 35 1.03 12.34 5.73
C ALA A 35 1.85 13.37 4.92
N PRO A 36 1.99 13.25 3.58
CA PRO A 36 2.70 14.28 2.79
C PRO A 36 1.99 15.63 2.82
N LEU A 37 0.65 15.64 2.82
CA LEU A 37 -0.14 16.87 2.90
C LEU A 37 0.04 17.53 4.27
N ALA A 38 -0.08 16.76 5.35
CA ALA A 38 0.14 17.25 6.70
C ALA A 38 1.59 17.72 6.90
N GLY A 39 2.58 16.95 6.41
CA GLY A 39 3.99 17.34 6.47
C GLY A 39 4.28 18.61 5.66
N GLY A 40 3.67 18.74 4.48
CA GLY A 40 3.77 19.95 3.66
C GLY A 40 3.21 21.18 4.39
N PHE A 41 2.06 21.02 5.04
CA PHE A 41 1.43 22.10 5.76
C PHE A 41 2.13 22.46 7.09
N LEU A 42 2.62 21.45 7.83
CA LEU A 42 3.18 21.64 9.16
C LEU A 42 4.67 21.94 9.16
N ILE A 43 5.41 21.47 8.16
CA ILE A 43 6.88 21.49 8.16
C ILE A 43 7.43 22.36 7.03
N LEU A 44 6.80 22.38 5.85
CA LEU A 44 7.28 23.14 4.71
C LEU A 44 6.77 24.57 4.75
N GLY A 45 7.64 25.49 5.15
CA GLY A 45 7.40 26.93 5.19
C GLY A 45 8.53 27.72 4.55
N ASN A 46 8.37 29.03 4.47
CA ASN A 46 9.46 29.92 4.08
C ASN A 46 10.31 30.22 5.32
N TYR A 47 11.46 29.55 5.43
CA TYR A 47 12.40 29.72 6.53
C TYR A 47 13.59 30.59 6.09
N ASN A 48 14.00 31.50 6.96
CA ASN A 48 15.12 32.39 6.68
C ASN A 48 16.47 31.74 6.97
N SER A 49 16.48 30.60 7.69
CA SER A 49 17.72 29.88 8.01
C SER A 49 17.48 28.35 8.09
N PRO A 50 18.53 27.54 7.84
CA PRO A 50 18.46 26.09 8.04
C PRO A 50 18.08 25.68 9.47
N LYS A 51 18.43 26.51 10.47
CA LYS A 51 18.11 26.27 11.87
C LYS A 51 16.63 26.42 12.15
N GLU A 52 15.96 27.40 11.56
CA GLU A 52 14.50 27.57 11.65
C GLU A 52 13.76 26.41 10.97
N ALA A 53 14.24 25.98 9.79
CA ALA A 53 13.69 24.83 9.10
C ALA A 53 13.80 23.52 9.93
N ALA A 54 14.94 23.32 10.61
CA ALA A 54 15.12 22.19 11.51
C ALA A 54 14.21 22.25 12.73
N ALA A 55 14.05 23.43 13.34
CA ALA A 55 13.17 23.62 14.49
C ALA A 55 11.67 23.38 14.17
N ALA A 56 11.26 23.69 12.94
CA ALA A 56 9.87 23.43 12.50
C ALA A 56 9.50 21.93 12.50
N VAL A 57 10.48 21.04 12.44
CA VAL A 57 10.27 19.58 12.47
C VAL A 57 10.02 19.07 13.89
N GLU A 58 10.57 19.72 14.92
CA GLU A 58 10.54 19.26 16.30
C GLU A 58 9.11 19.07 16.83
N GLY A 59 8.25 20.09 16.67
CA GLY A 59 6.86 20.04 17.17
C GLY A 59 6.05 18.87 16.61
N PRO A 60 5.93 18.72 15.27
CA PRO A 60 5.25 17.58 14.65
C PRO A 60 5.80 16.22 15.08
N TYR A 61 7.12 16.07 15.19
CA TYR A 61 7.73 14.79 15.60
C TYR A 61 7.49 14.48 17.09
N VAL A 62 7.49 15.48 17.97
CA VAL A 62 7.11 15.30 19.39
C VAL A 62 5.65 14.87 19.50
N CYS A 63 4.75 15.48 18.73
CA CYS A 63 3.34 15.06 18.70
C CYS A 63 3.19 13.60 18.24
N LEU A 64 3.91 13.19 17.19
CA LEU A 64 3.92 11.80 16.71
C LEU A 64 4.49 10.84 17.76
N ALA A 65 5.55 11.23 18.46
CA ALA A 65 6.14 10.42 19.53
C ALA A 65 5.17 10.22 20.70
N ILE A 66 4.48 11.29 21.13
CA ILE A 66 3.45 11.21 22.18
C ILE A 66 2.30 10.30 21.72
N PHE A 67 1.83 10.44 20.48
CA PHE A 67 0.77 9.60 19.92
C PHE A 67 1.18 8.12 19.86
N ALA A 68 2.40 7.82 19.42
CA ALA A 68 2.94 6.46 19.41
C ALA A 68 3.05 5.89 20.84
N PHE A 69 3.45 6.71 21.80
CA PHE A 69 3.51 6.30 23.21
C PHE A 69 2.13 6.00 23.78
N LEU A 70 1.13 6.81 23.48
CA LEU A 70 -0.26 6.56 23.88
C LEU A 70 -0.79 5.26 23.27
N ILE A 71 -0.50 4.98 22.02
CA ILE A 71 -0.84 3.69 21.38
C ILE A 71 -0.17 2.54 22.13
N ALA A 72 1.11 2.65 22.48
CA ALA A 72 1.81 1.62 23.22
C ALA A 72 1.17 1.35 24.60
N ILE A 73 0.75 2.41 25.30
CA ILE A 73 -0.01 2.30 26.56
C ILE A 73 -1.32 1.55 26.35
N VAL A 74 -2.09 1.92 25.31
CA VAL A 74 -3.35 1.24 24.98
C VAL A 74 -3.11 -0.25 24.75
N PHE A 75 -2.10 -0.61 23.92
CA PHE A 75 -1.75 -2.01 23.67
C PHE A 75 -1.28 -2.75 24.91
N PHE A 76 -0.62 -2.07 25.85
CA PHE A 76 -0.19 -2.68 27.12
C PHE A 76 -1.39 -3.13 27.98
N PHE A 77 -2.49 -2.37 27.97
CA PHE A 77 -3.69 -2.72 28.74
C PHE A 77 -4.68 -3.60 27.97
N LEU A 78 -4.58 -3.66 26.63
CA LEU A 78 -5.44 -4.50 25.80
C LEU A 78 -5.09 -5.98 25.97
N LYS A 79 -6.07 -6.77 26.40
CA LYS A 79 -5.98 -8.23 26.38
C LYS A 79 -6.32 -8.73 24.97
N LEU A 80 -5.31 -8.79 24.13
CA LEU A 80 -5.48 -9.33 22.77
C LEU A 80 -5.75 -10.85 22.85
N PRO A 81 -6.66 -11.40 22.00
CA PRO A 81 -6.89 -12.83 21.93
C PRO A 81 -5.59 -13.57 21.60
N LYS A 82 -5.27 -14.59 22.37
CA LYS A 82 -4.18 -15.50 22.02
C LYS A 82 -4.64 -16.40 20.90
N VAL A 83 -4.17 -16.14 19.70
CA VAL A 83 -4.64 -16.81 18.48
C VAL A 83 -3.88 -18.11 18.21
N LEU A 84 -2.70 -18.28 18.79
CA LEU A 84 -1.84 -19.44 18.62
C LEU A 84 -1.27 -19.87 19.97
N GLU A 85 -2.04 -20.63 20.74
CA GLU A 85 -1.44 -21.67 21.56
C GLU A 85 -1.37 -22.93 20.69
N THR A 86 -0.41 -22.95 19.78
CA THR A 86 -0.02 -24.21 19.15
C THR A 86 0.85 -24.93 20.15
N ASP A 87 0.22 -25.73 21.01
CA ASP A 87 0.89 -26.68 21.86
C ASP A 87 1.91 -27.45 21.01
N GLY A 88 3.17 -27.08 21.15
CA GLY A 88 4.29 -27.94 20.79
C GLY A 88 4.59 -28.19 19.32
N MET A 89 3.86 -27.67 18.35
CA MET A 89 4.26 -27.74 16.94
C MET A 89 5.41 -26.76 16.65
N LYS A 90 6.59 -27.09 17.13
CA LYS A 90 7.81 -26.57 16.52
C LYS A 90 7.86 -27.11 15.10
N VAL A 91 7.49 -26.32 14.12
CA VAL A 91 7.72 -26.64 12.71
C VAL A 91 9.24 -26.74 12.54
N LYS A 92 9.78 -27.95 12.82
CA LYS A 92 11.17 -28.29 12.53
C LYS A 92 11.27 -28.47 11.01
N GLY A 93 11.70 -27.45 10.31
CA GLY A 93 11.91 -27.56 8.88
C GLY A 93 12.18 -26.22 8.19
N ASN A 94 12.72 -26.31 7.00
CA ASN A 94 12.93 -25.14 6.16
C ASN A 94 11.58 -24.72 5.54
N VAL A 95 11.04 -23.59 5.99
CA VAL A 95 9.77 -23.02 5.50
C VAL A 95 9.76 -22.77 3.99
N LEU A 96 10.95 -22.61 3.38
CA LEU A 96 11.10 -22.49 1.93
C LEU A 96 10.79 -23.77 1.15
N LYS A 97 10.56 -24.91 1.82
CA LYS A 97 10.08 -26.13 1.16
C LYS A 97 8.65 -26.01 0.67
N PHE A 98 7.85 -25.14 1.28
CA PHE A 98 6.48 -24.91 0.84
C PHE A 98 6.44 -24.09 -0.45
N ARG A 99 5.98 -24.72 -1.54
CA ARG A 99 5.90 -24.10 -2.87
C ARG A 99 5.08 -22.83 -2.84
N GLN A 100 3.97 -22.86 -2.12
CA GLN A 100 3.03 -21.74 -2.00
C GLN A 100 3.70 -20.51 -1.39
N LEU A 101 4.44 -20.67 -0.29
CA LEU A 101 5.18 -19.59 0.35
C LEU A 101 6.28 -19.01 -0.56
N ARG A 102 7.03 -19.86 -1.25
CA ARG A 102 8.07 -19.40 -2.20
C ARG A 102 7.47 -18.58 -3.34
N LEU A 103 6.41 -19.10 -3.97
CA LEU A 103 5.74 -18.39 -5.07
C LEU A 103 5.09 -17.08 -4.59
N GLY A 104 4.49 -17.08 -3.41
CA GLY A 104 3.95 -15.88 -2.79
C GLY A 104 5.02 -14.83 -2.49
N ALA A 105 6.17 -15.24 -1.96
CA ALA A 105 7.28 -14.32 -1.71
C ALA A 105 7.82 -13.69 -3.00
N ILE A 106 8.01 -14.50 -4.06
CA ILE A 106 8.43 -14.00 -5.37
C ILE A 106 7.37 -13.05 -5.95
N ALA A 107 6.10 -13.43 -5.90
CA ALA A 107 5.01 -12.60 -6.39
C ALA A 107 4.93 -11.26 -5.65
N LEU A 108 5.10 -11.26 -4.31
CA LEU A 108 5.15 -10.02 -3.51
C LEU A 108 6.35 -9.15 -3.89
N MET A 109 7.52 -9.74 -4.08
CA MET A 109 8.72 -9.01 -4.48
C MET A 109 8.52 -8.32 -5.83
N LEU A 110 8.00 -9.04 -6.83
CA LEU A 110 7.74 -8.50 -8.17
C LEU A 110 6.64 -7.42 -8.12
N TYR A 111 5.56 -7.68 -7.38
CA TYR A 111 4.47 -6.73 -7.22
C TYR A 111 4.94 -5.42 -6.56
N VAL A 112 5.62 -5.50 -5.42
CA VAL A 112 6.11 -4.31 -4.70
C VAL A 112 7.13 -3.55 -5.55
N GLY A 113 8.00 -4.27 -6.26
CA GLY A 113 8.92 -3.66 -7.22
C GLY A 113 8.21 -2.86 -8.29
N ALA A 114 7.16 -3.41 -8.90
CA ALA A 114 6.36 -2.73 -9.91
C ALA A 114 5.58 -1.53 -9.34
N GLU A 115 4.93 -1.69 -8.17
CA GLU A 115 4.18 -0.61 -7.50
C GLU A 115 5.08 0.59 -7.19
N VAL A 116 6.24 0.33 -6.58
CA VAL A 116 7.19 1.38 -6.21
C VAL A 116 7.83 2.01 -7.45
N ALA A 117 8.16 1.21 -8.48
CA ALA A 117 8.72 1.75 -9.72
C ALA A 117 7.73 2.73 -10.39
N ILE A 118 6.46 2.35 -10.54
CA ILE A 118 5.43 3.24 -11.11
C ILE A 118 5.32 4.51 -10.27
N GLY A 119 5.18 4.38 -8.94
CA GLY A 119 5.04 5.53 -8.04
C GLY A 119 6.24 6.48 -8.07
N SER A 120 7.45 5.96 -8.25
CA SER A 120 8.69 6.74 -8.28
C SER A 120 8.90 7.46 -9.62
N PHE A 121 8.53 6.82 -10.73
CA PHE A 121 8.78 7.37 -12.06
C PHE A 121 7.59 8.13 -12.66
N ILE A 122 6.45 8.21 -11.97
CA ILE A 122 5.24 8.82 -12.50
C ILE A 122 5.45 10.29 -12.91
N VAL A 123 6.23 11.06 -12.16
CA VAL A 123 6.53 12.47 -12.47
C VAL A 123 7.34 12.57 -13.77
N ASN A 124 8.38 11.74 -13.90
CA ASN A 124 9.20 11.68 -15.11
C ASN A 124 8.35 11.29 -16.32
N PHE A 125 7.52 10.24 -16.19
CA PHE A 125 6.63 9.78 -17.23
C PHE A 125 5.65 10.87 -17.71
N LEU A 126 5.04 11.60 -16.77
CA LEU A 126 4.13 12.71 -17.11
C LEU A 126 4.87 13.93 -17.70
N GLY A 127 6.16 14.04 -17.48
CA GLY A 127 7.03 15.06 -18.08
C GLY A 127 7.41 14.81 -19.52
N GLU A 128 7.31 13.56 -20.00
CA GLU A 128 7.64 13.21 -21.38
C GLU A 128 6.77 13.97 -22.38
N ALA A 129 7.39 14.51 -23.45
CA ALA A 129 6.74 15.37 -24.43
C ALA A 129 5.62 14.66 -25.19
N ASN A 130 5.77 13.35 -25.42
CA ASN A 130 4.77 12.50 -26.08
C ASN A 130 3.64 12.04 -25.15
N ILE A 131 3.72 12.26 -23.82
CA ILE A 131 2.68 11.88 -22.85
C ILE A 131 1.84 13.11 -22.47
N ALA A 132 2.36 13.97 -21.60
CA ALA A 132 1.63 15.16 -21.16
C ALA A 132 2.49 16.44 -21.23
N GLY A 133 3.81 16.30 -21.32
CA GLY A 133 4.76 17.41 -21.36
C GLY A 133 4.67 18.32 -20.13
N PHE A 134 4.28 17.77 -18.97
CA PHE A 134 4.07 18.60 -17.79
C PHE A 134 5.42 18.98 -17.15
N ALA A 135 5.54 20.25 -16.76
CA ALA A 135 6.58 20.66 -15.86
C ALA A 135 6.51 19.83 -14.54
N GLU A 136 7.65 19.54 -13.94
CA GLU A 136 7.78 18.69 -12.75
C GLU A 136 6.78 19.03 -11.63
N LYS A 137 6.65 20.33 -11.33
CA LYS A 137 5.71 20.84 -10.31
C LYS A 137 4.25 20.47 -10.65
N LYS A 138 3.86 20.51 -11.91
CA LYS A 138 2.50 20.12 -12.37
C LYS A 138 2.35 18.61 -12.36
N ALA A 139 3.34 17.86 -12.84
CA ALA A 139 3.33 16.40 -12.82
C ALA A 139 3.20 15.85 -11.38
N ALA A 140 3.88 16.45 -10.42
CA ALA A 140 3.80 16.08 -9.01
C ALA A 140 2.37 16.18 -8.42
N THR A 141 1.51 17.05 -8.96
CA THR A 141 0.11 17.16 -8.50
C THR A 141 -0.74 15.93 -8.87
N TYR A 142 -0.27 15.05 -9.75
CA TYR A 142 -0.94 13.82 -10.14
C TYR A 142 -0.53 12.60 -9.29
N ILE A 143 0.57 12.69 -8.53
CA ILE A 143 1.00 11.61 -7.62
C ILE A 143 -0.13 11.18 -6.67
N PRO A 144 -0.89 12.10 -6.04
CA PRO A 144 -2.01 11.72 -5.17
C PRO A 144 -3.11 10.93 -5.86
N LEU A 145 -3.27 11.04 -7.19
CA LEU A 145 -4.27 10.25 -7.92
C LEU A 145 -3.88 8.78 -8.00
N TYR A 146 -2.60 8.48 -8.21
CA TYR A 146 -2.10 7.11 -8.18
C TYR A 146 -2.24 6.47 -6.79
N TRP A 147 -1.74 7.14 -5.76
CA TRP A 147 -1.83 6.65 -4.38
C TRP A 147 -3.25 6.67 -3.82
N GLY A 148 -4.05 7.66 -4.22
CA GLY A 148 -5.48 7.72 -3.92
C GLY A 148 -6.26 6.59 -4.59
N GLY A 149 -5.91 6.23 -5.82
CA GLY A 149 -6.42 5.05 -6.50
C GLY A 149 -6.13 3.76 -5.73
N LEU A 150 -4.89 3.60 -5.22
CA LEU A 150 -4.52 2.50 -4.33
C LEU A 150 -5.38 2.48 -3.05
N MET A 151 -5.60 3.62 -2.43
CA MET A 151 -6.43 3.73 -1.22
C MET A 151 -7.89 3.33 -1.51
N ILE A 152 -8.50 3.94 -2.52
CA ILE A 152 -9.89 3.67 -2.91
C ILE A 152 -10.06 2.19 -3.27
N GLY A 153 -9.15 1.64 -4.07
CA GLY A 153 -9.19 0.24 -4.47
C GLY A 153 -9.08 -0.74 -3.30
N ARG A 154 -8.35 -0.41 -2.23
CA ARG A 154 -8.30 -1.24 -1.01
C ARG A 154 -9.64 -1.28 -0.27
N PHE A 155 -10.34 -0.16 -0.14
CA PHE A 155 -11.67 -0.13 0.47
C PHE A 155 -12.70 -0.86 -0.39
N LEU A 156 -12.70 -0.62 -1.71
CA LEU A 156 -13.56 -1.35 -2.64
C LEU A 156 -13.25 -2.86 -2.63
N GLY A 157 -11.96 -3.19 -2.63
CA GLY A 157 -11.49 -4.57 -2.54
C GLY A 157 -11.94 -5.25 -1.25
N ALA A 158 -11.88 -4.56 -0.12
CA ALA A 158 -12.38 -5.10 1.16
C ALA A 158 -13.88 -5.45 1.07
N ALA A 159 -14.70 -4.64 0.42
CA ALA A 159 -16.12 -4.90 0.22
C ALA A 159 -16.35 -6.06 -0.78
N ILE A 160 -15.64 -6.08 -1.91
CA ILE A 160 -15.76 -7.12 -2.94
C ILE A 160 -15.34 -8.49 -2.39
N LEU A 161 -14.26 -8.56 -1.64
CA LEU A 161 -13.69 -9.79 -1.07
C LEU A 161 -14.54 -10.41 0.05
N GLN A 162 -15.61 -9.76 0.48
CA GLN A 162 -16.63 -10.40 1.34
C GLN A 162 -17.48 -11.42 0.58
N LYS A 163 -17.61 -11.26 -0.74
CA LYS A 163 -18.46 -12.07 -1.60
C LYS A 163 -17.72 -12.81 -2.71
N ALA A 164 -16.52 -12.36 -3.06
CA ALA A 164 -15.71 -12.90 -4.12
C ALA A 164 -14.44 -13.56 -3.59
N SER A 165 -14.00 -14.66 -4.22
CA SER A 165 -12.77 -15.33 -3.82
C SER A 165 -11.52 -14.49 -4.13
N ALA A 166 -10.56 -14.50 -3.21
CA ALA A 166 -9.31 -13.74 -3.35
C ALA A 166 -8.54 -14.08 -4.63
N GLN A 167 -8.57 -15.35 -5.06
CA GLN A 167 -7.89 -15.81 -6.28
C GLN A 167 -8.49 -15.16 -7.54
N LYS A 168 -9.83 -15.13 -7.66
CA LYS A 168 -10.49 -14.51 -8.82
C LYS A 168 -10.26 -13.02 -8.89
N VAL A 169 -10.35 -12.34 -7.75
CA VAL A 169 -10.14 -10.90 -7.64
C VAL A 169 -8.68 -10.55 -7.94
N LEU A 170 -7.72 -11.34 -7.44
CA LEU A 170 -6.30 -11.16 -7.75
C LEU A 170 -6.01 -11.35 -9.25
N CYS A 171 -6.55 -12.42 -9.86
CA CYS A 171 -6.36 -12.70 -11.28
C CYS A 171 -6.93 -11.55 -12.15
N PHE A 172 -8.14 -11.09 -11.84
CA PHE A 172 -8.76 -9.96 -12.53
C PHE A 172 -7.90 -8.70 -12.41
N SER A 173 -7.43 -8.36 -11.19
CA SER A 173 -6.63 -7.16 -10.96
C SER A 173 -5.26 -7.22 -11.66
N ALA A 174 -4.63 -8.39 -11.65
CA ALA A 174 -3.37 -8.59 -12.36
C ALA A 174 -3.56 -8.42 -13.88
N LEU A 175 -4.61 -9.04 -14.45
CA LEU A 175 -4.91 -8.91 -15.87
C LEU A 175 -5.24 -7.46 -16.25
N ALA A 176 -6.06 -6.78 -15.46
CA ALA A 176 -6.40 -5.37 -15.68
C ALA A 176 -5.15 -4.48 -15.64
N SER A 177 -4.25 -4.70 -14.68
CA SER A 177 -2.98 -3.96 -14.60
C SER A 177 -2.10 -4.22 -15.83
N VAL A 178 -2.01 -5.46 -16.31
CA VAL A 178 -1.26 -5.79 -17.53
C VAL A 178 -1.86 -5.10 -18.76
N VAL A 179 -3.18 -5.10 -18.90
CA VAL A 179 -3.87 -4.42 -20.01
C VAL A 179 -3.64 -2.92 -19.95
N LEU A 180 -3.76 -2.29 -18.79
CA LEU A 180 -3.53 -0.85 -18.62
C LEU A 180 -2.07 -0.48 -18.92
N LEU A 181 -1.11 -1.29 -18.49
CA LEU A 181 0.30 -1.08 -18.83
C LEU A 181 0.57 -1.25 -20.31
N ALA A 182 -0.07 -2.24 -20.95
CA ALA A 182 0.01 -2.39 -22.41
C ALA A 182 -0.57 -1.16 -23.14
N VAL A 183 -1.71 -0.65 -22.71
CA VAL A 183 -2.27 0.61 -23.23
C VAL A 183 -1.30 1.76 -23.01
N THR A 184 -0.71 1.87 -21.83
CA THR A 184 0.29 2.92 -21.53
C THR A 184 1.49 2.88 -22.46
N ILE A 185 1.96 1.68 -22.84
CA ILE A 185 3.15 1.49 -23.70
C ILE A 185 2.80 1.70 -25.18
N LEU A 186 1.59 1.33 -25.59
CA LEU A 186 1.17 1.33 -26.99
C LEU A 186 0.50 2.64 -27.43
N THR A 187 0.21 3.54 -26.49
CA THR A 187 -0.45 4.82 -26.75
C THR A 187 0.35 5.99 -26.22
N ASP A 188 0.02 7.18 -26.72
CA ASP A 188 0.62 8.44 -26.29
C ASP A 188 -0.43 9.38 -25.68
N GLY A 189 0.03 10.50 -25.16
CA GLY A 189 -0.82 11.57 -24.66
C GLY A 189 -1.61 11.20 -23.42
N TYR A 190 -2.76 11.81 -23.26
CA TYR A 190 -3.60 11.64 -22.08
C TYR A 190 -4.16 10.23 -21.92
N VAL A 191 -4.24 9.42 -22.98
CA VAL A 191 -4.67 8.01 -22.88
C VAL A 191 -3.64 7.22 -22.10
N ALA A 192 -2.37 7.31 -22.47
CA ALA A 192 -1.28 6.66 -21.73
C ALA A 192 -1.19 7.16 -20.28
N MET A 193 -1.35 8.48 -20.07
CA MET A 193 -1.35 9.10 -18.75
C MET A 193 -2.42 8.50 -17.84
N TRP A 194 -3.68 8.48 -18.28
CA TRP A 194 -4.78 7.98 -17.46
C TRP A 194 -4.73 6.46 -17.26
N ALA A 195 -4.27 5.71 -18.28
CA ALA A 195 -4.03 4.28 -18.15
C ALA A 195 -3.01 3.98 -17.06
N MET A 196 -1.88 4.70 -17.02
CA MET A 196 -0.85 4.56 -15.99
C MET A 196 -1.38 4.89 -14.59
N LEU A 197 -2.12 5.99 -14.44
CA LEU A 197 -2.72 6.37 -13.16
C LEU A 197 -3.76 5.36 -12.67
N ALA A 198 -4.54 4.78 -13.58
CA ALA A 198 -5.55 3.78 -13.26
C ALA A 198 -4.94 2.45 -12.77
N VAL A 199 -3.69 2.14 -13.11
CA VAL A 199 -2.98 0.96 -12.59
C VAL A 199 -3.00 0.94 -11.06
N GLY A 200 -2.90 2.11 -10.41
CA GLY A 200 -2.95 2.21 -8.96
C GLY A 200 -4.21 1.58 -8.35
N LEU A 201 -5.37 1.78 -8.99
CA LEU A 201 -6.64 1.21 -8.52
C LEU A 201 -6.62 -0.33 -8.49
N PHE A 202 -6.10 -0.97 -9.54
CA PHE A 202 -6.05 -2.43 -9.65
C PHE A 202 -4.91 -3.04 -8.85
N ASN A 203 -3.79 -2.36 -8.73
CA ASN A 203 -2.68 -2.78 -7.87
C ASN A 203 -3.06 -2.82 -6.38
N SER A 204 -4.04 -2.03 -5.96
CA SER A 204 -4.41 -1.78 -4.58
C SER A 204 -4.61 -3.03 -3.72
N ILE A 205 -5.29 -4.05 -4.26
CA ILE A 205 -5.67 -5.27 -3.55
C ILE A 205 -4.68 -6.42 -3.73
N MET A 206 -3.71 -6.26 -4.65
CA MET A 206 -2.83 -7.38 -5.02
C MET A 206 -1.95 -7.80 -3.86
N TRP A 207 -1.36 -6.86 -3.12
CA TRP A 207 -0.50 -7.16 -1.98
C TRP A 207 -1.19 -8.04 -0.93
N SER A 208 -2.37 -7.60 -0.48
CA SER A 208 -3.13 -8.30 0.56
C SER A 208 -3.57 -9.69 0.11
N ASN A 209 -4.00 -9.82 -1.16
CA ASN A 209 -4.44 -11.09 -1.70
C ASN A 209 -3.29 -12.06 -1.93
N ILE A 210 -2.15 -11.61 -2.44
CA ILE A 210 -0.96 -12.46 -2.58
C ILE A 210 -0.50 -12.94 -1.20
N PHE A 211 -0.48 -12.03 -0.20
CA PHE A 211 -0.06 -12.37 1.15
C PHE A 211 -1.00 -13.41 1.79
N THR A 212 -2.32 -13.20 1.73
CA THR A 212 -3.29 -14.15 2.31
C THR A 212 -3.33 -15.49 1.60
N LEU A 213 -2.98 -15.54 0.32
CA LEU A 213 -2.90 -16.80 -0.43
C LEU A 213 -1.57 -17.53 -0.23
N ALA A 214 -0.53 -16.84 0.23
CA ALA A 214 0.80 -17.41 0.47
C ALA A 214 0.96 -18.01 1.87
N VAL A 215 0.21 -17.51 2.84
CA VAL A 215 0.26 -17.91 4.25
C VAL A 215 -0.93 -18.81 4.59
#